data_18bc6a82e83c24d03c1184fa34c36c5f
#
_entry.id   18bc6a82e83c24d03c1184fa34c36c5f
#
_cell.length_a   1.000
_cell.length_b   1.000
_cell.length_c   1.000
_cell.angle_alpha   90.00
_cell.angle_beta   90.00
_cell.angle_gamma   90.00
#
_symmetry.space_group_name_H-M   'P 1'
#
loop_
_entity.id
_entity.type
_entity.pdbx_description
1 polymer ?
#
loop_
_entity_poly.entity_id
_entity_poly.type
_entity_poly.pdbx_seq_one_letter_code
_entity_poly.pdbx_strand_id
1 'polypeptide(L)'
;AAMPDLFTVHAASLDDPGALPQTRVRPAADGAAFEAGARALWDAIVNDQPERAAAFFFPLKAYEQVKAIPHPASDWRHRLFAAYVRDIHAAHRRLGAHAAEAKLVGLEVPSGGGRWVEPDEESNKLGYFRVYGAKLKYEIDGAARAIDVKSLISWRGEWYVVHLAGFK
;
A
#
# COMPACT_ATOMS: atom_id res chain seq x y z
N ALA A 1 9.07 -34.86 -14.54
CA ALA A 1 9.34 -33.59 -13.85
C ALA A 1 8.44 -33.49 -12.64
N ALA A 2 9.01 -33.33 -11.45
CA ALA A 2 8.22 -33.14 -10.24
C ALA A 2 7.44 -31.82 -10.37
N MET A 3 6.13 -31.89 -10.15
CA MET A 3 5.35 -30.67 -10.04
C MET A 3 5.83 -29.89 -8.82
N PRO A 4 6.00 -28.57 -8.92
CA PRO A 4 6.34 -27.79 -7.75
C PRO A 4 5.25 -27.97 -6.70
N ASP A 5 5.69 -28.21 -5.48
CA ASP A 5 4.79 -28.33 -4.34
C ASP A 5 3.97 -27.03 -4.22
N LEU A 6 2.66 -27.15 -4.32
CA LEU A 6 1.74 -26.02 -4.20
C LEU A 6 1.93 -25.28 -2.87
N PHE A 7 2.33 -25.99 -1.81
CA PHE A 7 2.63 -25.37 -0.52
C PHE A 7 3.89 -24.52 -0.58
N THR A 8 4.92 -24.96 -1.28
CA THR A 8 6.15 -24.18 -1.45
C THR A 8 5.90 -22.90 -2.23
N VAL A 9 5.12 -22.98 -3.32
CA VAL A 9 4.74 -21.81 -4.11
C VAL A 9 3.91 -20.83 -3.27
N HIS A 10 2.99 -21.35 -2.47
CA HIS A 10 2.14 -20.52 -1.62
C HIS A 10 2.95 -19.83 -0.53
N ALA A 11 3.85 -20.55 0.12
CA ALA A 11 4.76 -19.98 1.13
C ALA A 11 5.65 -18.88 0.54
N ALA A 12 6.25 -19.12 -0.61
CA ALA A 12 7.05 -18.12 -1.32
C ALA A 12 6.22 -16.87 -1.66
N SER A 13 4.94 -17.05 -2.00
CA SER A 13 4.02 -15.96 -2.28
C SER A 13 3.71 -15.10 -1.06
N LEU A 14 3.68 -15.69 0.14
CA LEU A 14 3.47 -14.96 1.38
C LEU A 14 4.73 -14.21 1.83
N ASP A 15 5.90 -14.82 1.62
CA ASP A 15 7.18 -14.26 2.03
C ASP A 15 7.69 -13.17 1.06
N ASP A 16 7.37 -13.30 -0.22
CA ASP A 16 7.79 -12.36 -1.26
C ASP A 16 6.70 -12.17 -2.31
N PRO A 17 5.71 -11.31 -2.04
CA PRO A 17 4.61 -11.06 -2.99
C PRO A 17 5.08 -10.49 -4.32
N GLY A 18 6.25 -9.87 -4.39
CA GLY A 18 6.83 -9.36 -5.62
C GLY A 18 7.41 -10.43 -6.54
N ALA A 19 7.56 -11.67 -6.05
CA ALA A 19 8.13 -12.77 -6.85
C ALA A 19 7.16 -13.41 -7.84
N LEU A 20 5.86 -13.16 -7.70
CA LEU A 20 4.84 -13.74 -8.57
C LEU A 20 4.37 -12.74 -9.63
N PRO A 21 3.89 -13.23 -10.80
CA PRO A 21 3.44 -12.33 -11.86
C PRO A 21 2.18 -11.55 -11.47
N GLN A 22 2.04 -10.38 -12.07
CA GLN A 22 0.86 -9.53 -11.94
C GLN A 22 -0.39 -10.19 -12.53
N THR A 23 -1.52 -9.93 -11.92
CA THR A 23 -2.83 -10.32 -12.45
C THR A 23 -3.68 -9.09 -12.76
N ARG A 24 -4.59 -9.21 -13.75
CA ARG A 24 -5.56 -8.16 -14.06
C ARG A 24 -6.86 -8.39 -13.30
N VAL A 25 -6.73 -8.61 -12.00
CA VAL A 25 -7.87 -8.73 -11.08
C VAL A 25 -7.89 -7.48 -10.21
N ARG A 26 -9.01 -6.75 -10.26
CA ARG A 26 -9.21 -5.61 -9.36
C ARG A 26 -9.31 -6.12 -7.93
N PRO A 27 -8.45 -5.66 -7.01
CA PRO A 27 -8.52 -6.12 -5.63
C PRO A 27 -9.80 -5.72 -4.93
N ALA A 28 -10.32 -6.61 -4.09
CA ALA A 28 -11.33 -6.27 -3.11
C ALA A 28 -10.70 -5.48 -1.96
N ALA A 29 -11.51 -4.62 -1.33
CA ALA A 29 -11.06 -3.77 -0.23
C ALA A 29 -11.70 -4.18 1.10
N ASP A 30 -12.03 -5.45 1.26
CA ASP A 30 -12.75 -5.99 2.41
C ASP A 30 -12.21 -7.31 2.92
N GLY A 31 -11.09 -7.78 2.37
CA GLY A 31 -10.49 -9.05 2.77
C GLY A 31 -9.56 -8.93 3.98
N ALA A 32 -9.22 -10.08 4.58
CA ALA A 32 -8.36 -10.13 5.76
C ALA A 32 -6.98 -9.50 5.54
N ALA A 33 -6.38 -9.71 4.37
CA ALA A 33 -5.08 -9.12 4.04
C ALA A 33 -5.16 -7.59 3.94
N PHE A 34 -6.23 -7.07 3.34
CA PHE A 34 -6.45 -5.63 3.25
C PHE A 34 -6.68 -5.00 4.62
N GLU A 35 -7.49 -5.63 5.47
CA GLU A 35 -7.74 -5.16 6.83
C GLU A 35 -6.47 -5.18 7.68
N ALA A 36 -5.65 -6.22 7.54
CA ALA A 36 -4.36 -6.29 8.22
C ALA A 36 -3.41 -5.18 7.74
N GLY A 37 -3.41 -4.87 6.45
CA GLY A 37 -2.64 -3.76 5.88
C GLY A 37 -3.09 -2.41 6.44
N ALA A 38 -4.40 -2.18 6.51
CA ALA A 38 -4.97 -0.95 7.07
C ALA A 38 -4.59 -0.77 8.54
N ARG A 39 -4.66 -1.83 9.32
CA ARG A 39 -4.24 -1.83 10.73
C ARG A 39 -2.75 -1.56 10.87
N ALA A 40 -1.93 -2.19 10.04
CA ALA A 40 -0.48 -1.96 10.05
C ALA A 40 -0.15 -0.50 9.72
N LEU A 41 -0.84 0.08 8.74
CA LEU A 41 -0.67 1.50 8.38
C LEU A 41 -1.05 2.41 9.56
N TRP A 42 -2.16 2.11 10.21
CA TRP A 42 -2.59 2.85 11.40
C TRP A 42 -1.56 2.75 12.52
N ASP A 43 -1.06 1.55 12.82
CA ASP A 43 -0.05 1.33 13.85
C ASP A 43 1.27 2.06 13.54
N ALA A 44 1.66 2.10 12.27
CA ALA A 44 2.82 2.87 11.83
C ALA A 44 2.67 4.37 12.12
N ILE A 45 1.49 4.91 11.85
CA ILE A 45 1.20 6.34 12.09
C ILE A 45 1.12 6.65 13.57
N VAL A 46 0.38 5.86 14.35
CA VAL A 46 0.20 6.09 15.79
C VAL A 46 1.52 6.01 16.54
N ASN A 47 2.37 5.08 16.17
CA ASN A 47 3.65 4.84 16.85
C ASN A 47 4.84 5.56 16.21
N ASP A 48 4.63 6.28 15.11
CA ASP A 48 5.69 6.92 14.32
C ASP A 48 6.77 5.91 13.90
N GLN A 49 6.34 4.78 13.41
CA GLN A 49 7.21 3.66 13.01
C GLN A 49 6.84 3.17 11.60
N PRO A 50 7.41 3.81 10.55
CA PRO A 50 7.09 3.46 9.16
C PRO A 50 7.27 1.98 8.83
N GLU A 51 8.24 1.31 9.45
CA GLU A 51 8.54 -0.10 9.24
C GLU A 51 7.38 -1.04 9.56
N ARG A 52 6.46 -0.63 10.41
CA ARG A 52 5.29 -1.45 10.80
C ARG A 52 4.35 -1.73 9.62
N ALA A 53 4.31 -0.83 8.64
CA ALA A 53 3.45 -0.98 7.47
C ALA A 53 4.25 -1.21 6.18
N ALA A 54 5.53 -1.55 6.27
CA ALA A 54 6.37 -1.81 5.10
C ALA A 54 5.80 -2.92 4.21
N ALA A 55 5.16 -3.94 4.80
CA ALA A 55 4.53 -5.02 4.04
C ALA A 55 3.27 -4.57 3.28
N PHE A 56 2.64 -3.47 3.66
CA PHE A 56 1.51 -2.88 2.95
C PHE A 56 1.94 -1.81 1.94
N PHE A 57 3.19 -1.43 1.94
CA PHE A 57 3.77 -0.55 0.93
C PHE A 57 4.10 -1.37 -0.32
N PHE A 58 3.98 -0.76 -1.50
CA PHE A 58 4.17 -1.47 -2.77
C PHE A 58 5.56 -2.12 -2.80
N PRO A 59 5.64 -3.45 -2.99
CA PRO A 59 6.89 -4.18 -2.80
C PRO A 59 7.99 -3.80 -3.79
N LEU A 60 9.22 -3.72 -3.32
CA LEU A 60 10.38 -3.45 -4.16
C LEU A 60 10.46 -4.41 -5.36
N LYS A 61 10.27 -5.71 -5.12
CA LYS A 61 10.32 -6.72 -6.18
C LYS A 61 9.23 -6.53 -7.22
N ALA A 62 8.04 -6.12 -6.79
CA ALA A 62 6.96 -5.77 -7.70
C ALA A 62 7.31 -4.53 -8.52
N TYR A 63 7.86 -3.52 -7.87
CA TYR A 63 8.28 -2.28 -8.52
C TYR A 63 9.32 -2.52 -9.61
N GLU A 64 10.31 -3.37 -9.35
CA GLU A 64 11.32 -3.76 -10.33
C GLU A 64 10.71 -4.45 -11.56
N GLN A 65 9.63 -5.22 -11.37
CA GLN A 65 8.92 -5.89 -12.46
C GLN A 65 8.01 -4.94 -13.23
N VAL A 66 7.43 -3.95 -12.56
CA VAL A 66 6.45 -3.02 -13.15
C VAL A 66 7.14 -1.92 -13.95
N LYS A 67 8.24 -1.36 -13.47
CA LYS A 67 8.84 -0.17 -14.06
C LYS A 67 9.86 -0.48 -15.16
N ALA A 68 9.72 0.25 -16.28
CA ALA A 68 10.67 0.23 -17.41
C ALA A 68 11.64 1.42 -17.30
N ILE A 69 12.27 1.58 -16.17
CA ILE A 69 13.23 2.66 -15.90
C ILE A 69 14.59 2.08 -15.55
N PRO A 70 15.70 2.83 -15.76
CA PRO A 70 16.99 2.43 -15.23
C PRO A 70 16.96 2.48 -13.69
N HIS A 71 17.54 1.49 -13.05
CA HIS A 71 17.72 1.45 -11.60
C HIS A 71 16.42 1.57 -10.78
N PRO A 72 15.40 0.73 -11.04
CA PRO A 72 14.12 0.84 -10.32
C PRO A 72 14.27 0.64 -8.81
N ALA A 73 15.17 -0.22 -8.36
CA ALA A 73 15.42 -0.43 -6.93
C ALA A 73 15.90 0.85 -6.24
N SER A 74 16.80 1.59 -6.88
CA SER A 74 17.29 2.86 -6.36
C SER A 74 16.18 3.90 -6.29
N ASP A 75 15.36 4.01 -7.33
CA ASP A 75 14.21 4.91 -7.37
C ASP A 75 13.20 4.57 -6.27
N TRP A 76 12.91 3.29 -6.08
CA TRP A 76 12.02 2.83 -5.03
C TRP A 76 12.52 3.25 -3.64
N ARG A 77 13.81 3.03 -3.35
CA ARG A 77 14.38 3.34 -2.02
C ARG A 77 14.47 4.83 -1.75
N HIS A 78 14.98 5.60 -2.72
CA HIS A 78 15.35 6.99 -2.48
C HIS A 78 14.22 7.98 -2.78
N ARG A 79 13.24 7.59 -3.57
CA ARG A 79 12.10 8.43 -3.89
C ARG A 79 10.80 7.92 -3.26
N LEU A 80 10.39 6.71 -3.61
CA LEU A 80 9.07 6.19 -3.21
C LEU A 80 9.00 5.89 -1.72
N PHE A 81 9.85 5.01 -1.25
CA PHE A 81 9.84 4.60 0.16
C PHE A 81 10.28 5.73 1.08
N ALA A 82 11.23 6.56 0.65
CA ALA A 82 11.64 7.74 1.41
C ALA A 82 10.48 8.73 1.60
N ALA A 83 9.66 8.94 0.56
CA ALA A 83 8.46 9.77 0.67
C ALA A 83 7.44 9.16 1.65
N TYR A 84 7.22 7.86 1.58
CA TYR A 84 6.36 7.13 2.51
C TYR A 84 6.82 7.35 3.96
N VAL A 85 8.11 7.23 4.25
CA VAL A 85 8.65 7.43 5.59
C VAL A 85 8.36 8.86 6.09
N ARG A 86 8.61 9.87 5.24
CA ARG A 86 8.31 11.26 5.58
C ARG A 86 6.82 11.48 5.86
N ASP A 87 5.97 10.86 5.05
CA ASP A 87 4.52 11.01 5.17
C ASP A 87 3.98 10.33 6.43
N ILE A 88 4.54 9.21 6.85
CA ILE A 88 4.19 8.58 8.13
C ILE A 88 4.55 9.52 9.29
N HIS A 89 5.74 10.08 9.30
CA HIS A 89 6.14 11.04 10.33
C HIS A 89 5.24 12.28 10.35
N ALA A 90 4.85 12.78 9.19
CA ALA A 90 3.95 13.93 9.08
C ALA A 90 2.55 13.60 9.59
N ALA A 91 2.01 12.44 9.24
CA ALA A 91 0.71 11.98 9.74
C ALA A 91 0.71 11.82 11.26
N HIS A 92 1.78 11.25 11.80
CA HIS A 92 1.94 11.13 13.25
C HIS A 92 1.92 12.49 13.94
N ARG A 93 2.65 13.48 13.41
CA ARG A 93 2.66 14.83 13.97
C ARG A 93 1.29 15.49 13.93
N ARG A 94 0.53 15.28 12.85
CA ARG A 94 -0.85 15.82 12.74
C ARG A 94 -1.79 15.20 13.73
N LEU A 95 -1.63 13.90 14.01
CA LEU A 95 -2.43 13.20 15.02
C LEU A 95 -2.09 13.71 16.42
N GLY A 96 -0.82 14.00 16.68
CA GLY A 96 -0.33 14.66 17.88
C GLY A 96 -0.70 13.96 19.18
N ALA A 97 -1.10 14.73 20.18
CA ALA A 97 -1.49 14.22 21.51
C ALA A 97 -2.75 13.34 21.45
N HIS A 98 -3.54 13.41 20.39
CA HIS A 98 -4.75 12.60 20.22
C HIS A 98 -4.48 11.16 19.79
N ALA A 99 -3.25 10.81 19.49
CA ALA A 99 -2.90 9.45 19.03
C ALA A 99 -3.35 8.35 19.99
N ALA A 100 -3.21 8.58 21.29
CA ALA A 100 -3.58 7.61 22.34
C ALA A 100 -5.09 7.40 22.44
N GLU A 101 -5.89 8.40 22.05
CA GLU A 101 -7.34 8.37 22.14
C GLU A 101 -8.02 7.95 20.84
N ALA A 102 -7.27 7.98 19.74
CA ALA A 102 -7.78 7.68 18.42
C ALA A 102 -8.00 6.18 18.22
N LYS A 103 -9.10 5.84 17.57
CA LYS A 103 -9.49 4.44 17.29
C LYS A 103 -9.69 4.27 15.80
N LEU A 104 -9.00 3.30 15.23
CA LEU A 104 -9.15 2.95 13.81
C LEU A 104 -10.56 2.44 13.52
N VAL A 105 -11.17 2.97 12.47
CA VAL A 105 -12.41 2.45 11.89
C VAL A 105 -12.09 1.53 10.70
N GLY A 106 -11.25 1.97 9.77
CA GLY A 106 -10.85 1.18 8.61
C GLY A 106 -10.31 2.03 7.48
N LEU A 107 -9.80 1.36 6.45
CA LEU A 107 -9.38 2.00 5.22
C LEU A 107 -10.49 1.86 4.16
N GLU A 108 -11.08 2.99 3.77
CA GLU A 108 -12.14 3.04 2.78
C GLU A 108 -11.55 3.34 1.40
N VAL A 109 -11.86 2.47 0.44
CA VAL A 109 -11.49 2.66 -0.97
C VAL A 109 -12.73 3.05 -1.74
N PRO A 110 -12.71 4.13 -2.55
CA PRO A 110 -13.87 4.53 -3.35
C PRO A 110 -14.35 3.41 -4.26
N SER A 111 -15.64 3.10 -4.24
CA SER A 111 -16.22 1.99 -4.99
C SER A 111 -16.19 2.21 -6.51
N GLY A 112 -16.33 3.46 -6.94
CA GLY A 112 -16.28 3.84 -8.36
C GLY A 112 -14.93 4.33 -8.84
N GLY A 113 -13.94 4.36 -7.95
CA GLY A 113 -12.59 4.84 -8.25
C GLY A 113 -11.69 3.74 -8.76
N GLY A 114 -10.72 4.13 -9.52
CA GLY A 114 -9.69 3.21 -9.97
C GLY A 114 -9.84 2.78 -11.41
N ARG A 115 -8.72 2.65 -12.05
CA ARG A 115 -8.63 2.18 -13.43
C ARG A 115 -7.39 1.32 -13.61
N TRP A 116 -7.44 0.53 -14.65
CA TRP A 116 -6.25 -0.17 -15.11
C TRP A 116 -5.33 0.81 -15.83
N VAL A 117 -4.07 0.87 -15.38
CA VAL A 117 -2.99 1.62 -16.04
C VAL A 117 -2.29 0.65 -16.98
N GLU A 118 -2.22 1.00 -18.27
CA GLU A 118 -1.66 0.11 -19.27
C GLU A 118 -0.12 0.00 -19.14
N PRO A 119 0.46 -1.11 -19.65
CA PRO A 119 1.90 -1.32 -19.54
C PRO A 119 2.79 -0.21 -20.10
N ASP A 120 2.36 0.48 -21.14
CA ASP A 120 3.14 1.54 -21.79
C ASP A 120 2.90 2.93 -21.20
N GLU A 121 1.97 3.06 -20.25
CA GLU A 121 1.74 4.31 -19.55
C GLU A 121 2.78 4.47 -18.42
N GLU A 122 3.15 5.70 -18.12
CA GLU A 122 3.97 6.07 -16.96
C GLU A 122 5.30 5.28 -16.83
N SER A 123 5.91 4.92 -17.95
CA SER A 123 7.14 4.13 -17.99
C SER A 123 7.01 2.76 -17.34
N ASN A 124 5.90 2.08 -17.57
CA ASN A 124 5.65 0.74 -17.05
C ASN A 124 5.94 -0.35 -18.07
N LYS A 125 6.37 -1.53 -17.59
CA LYS A 125 6.42 -2.78 -18.35
C LYS A 125 5.18 -3.62 -18.17
N LEU A 126 4.55 -3.51 -16.99
CA LEU A 126 3.33 -4.24 -16.62
C LEU A 126 2.28 -3.24 -16.18
N GLY A 127 1.02 -3.57 -16.45
CA GLY A 127 -0.09 -2.76 -15.98
C GLY A 127 -0.44 -3.04 -14.52
N TYR A 128 -1.26 -2.17 -13.96
CA TYR A 128 -1.81 -2.32 -12.61
C TYR A 128 -3.11 -1.52 -12.49
N PHE A 129 -3.94 -1.88 -11.54
CA PHE A 129 -5.03 -1.00 -11.11
C PHE A 129 -4.48 0.07 -10.18
N ARG A 130 -4.97 1.30 -10.36
CA ARG A 130 -4.68 2.42 -9.46
C ARG A 130 -5.98 3.06 -9.00
N VAL A 131 -6.06 3.39 -7.72
CA VAL A 131 -7.18 4.13 -7.14
C VAL A 131 -6.65 5.31 -6.36
N TYR A 132 -7.31 6.46 -6.52
CA TYR A 132 -7.04 7.66 -5.74
C TYR A 132 -8.15 7.87 -4.71
N GLY A 133 -7.82 8.59 -3.64
CA GLY A 133 -8.80 9.09 -2.70
C GLY A 133 -9.27 8.09 -1.66
N ALA A 134 -8.46 7.09 -1.34
CA ALA A 134 -8.73 6.23 -0.19
C ALA A 134 -8.59 7.03 1.11
N LYS A 135 -9.32 6.61 2.15
CA LYS A 135 -9.35 7.31 3.44
C LYS A 135 -9.17 6.32 4.58
N LEU A 136 -8.15 6.56 5.39
CA LEU A 136 -7.93 5.84 6.64
C LEU A 136 -8.80 6.52 7.71
N LYS A 137 -9.93 5.90 8.02
CA LYS A 137 -10.93 6.46 8.92
C LYS A 137 -10.66 6.06 10.35
N TYR A 138 -10.79 7.02 11.25
CA TYR A 138 -10.64 6.82 12.69
C TYR A 138 -11.58 7.74 13.46
N GLU A 139 -11.67 7.54 14.75
CA GLU A 139 -12.49 8.33 15.64
C GLU A 139 -11.68 8.84 16.83
N ILE A 140 -11.98 10.06 17.25
CA ILE A 140 -11.50 10.64 18.51
C ILE A 140 -12.72 11.13 19.25
N ASP A 141 -12.95 10.60 20.46
CA ASP A 141 -14.12 10.95 21.30
C ASP A 141 -15.44 10.85 20.55
N GLY A 142 -15.58 9.81 19.72
CA GLY A 142 -16.76 9.58 18.90
C GLY A 142 -16.87 10.46 17.66
N ALA A 143 -15.95 11.40 17.45
CA ALA A 143 -15.95 12.25 16.26
C ALA A 143 -15.19 11.56 15.12
N ALA A 144 -15.83 11.49 13.95
CA ALA A 144 -15.24 10.89 12.75
C ALA A 144 -14.12 11.78 12.18
N ARG A 145 -13.00 11.14 11.87
CA ARG A 145 -11.82 11.76 11.25
C ARG A 145 -11.29 10.87 10.14
N ALA A 146 -10.44 11.42 9.29
CA ALA A 146 -9.78 10.64 8.24
C ALA A 146 -8.40 11.18 7.93
N ILE A 147 -7.51 10.26 7.57
CA ILE A 147 -6.23 10.56 6.94
C ILE A 147 -6.35 10.13 5.49
N ASP A 148 -6.08 11.03 4.56
CA ASP A 148 -6.11 10.70 3.14
C ASP A 148 -4.96 9.75 2.79
N VAL A 149 -5.26 8.75 1.95
CA VAL A 149 -4.27 7.89 1.32
C VAL A 149 -4.37 8.15 -0.18
N LYS A 150 -3.40 8.89 -0.71
CA LYS A 150 -3.49 9.46 -2.05
C LYS A 150 -3.67 8.40 -3.13
N SER A 151 -2.87 7.33 -3.10
CA SER A 151 -2.98 6.29 -4.12
C SER A 151 -2.64 4.91 -3.59
N LEU A 152 -3.43 3.95 -4.04
CA LEU A 152 -3.15 2.53 -3.92
C LEU A 152 -2.95 1.97 -5.32
N ILE A 153 -2.07 1.00 -5.47
CA ILE A 153 -1.95 0.22 -6.70
C ILE A 153 -2.04 -1.27 -6.40
N SER A 154 -2.46 -2.02 -7.41
CA SER A 154 -2.65 -3.45 -7.28
C SER A 154 -1.38 -4.22 -7.60
N TRP A 155 -1.18 -5.30 -6.88
CA TRP A 155 -0.24 -6.33 -7.25
C TRP A 155 -0.83 -7.70 -6.92
N ARG A 156 -1.01 -8.49 -7.96
CA ARG A 156 -1.49 -9.88 -7.81
C ARG A 156 -2.81 -10.01 -7.04
N GLY A 157 -3.74 -9.09 -7.31
CA GLY A 157 -5.07 -9.13 -6.69
C GLY A 157 -5.17 -8.50 -5.31
N GLU A 158 -4.10 -7.84 -4.84
CA GLU A 158 -4.09 -7.12 -3.56
C GLU A 158 -3.77 -5.64 -3.77
N TRP A 159 -4.33 -4.78 -2.91
CA TRP A 159 -3.99 -3.37 -2.88
C TRP A 159 -2.77 -3.11 -2.01
N TYR A 160 -1.92 -2.19 -2.48
CA TYR A 160 -0.76 -1.70 -1.73
C TYR A 160 -0.72 -0.17 -1.77
N VAL A 161 -0.27 0.43 -0.69
CA VAL A 161 -0.04 1.87 -0.63
C VAL A 161 1.17 2.24 -1.47
N VAL A 162 1.07 3.32 -2.25
CA VAL A 162 2.20 3.91 -2.98
C VAL A 162 2.47 5.31 -2.47
N HIS A 163 1.44 6.15 -2.42
CA HIS A 163 1.57 7.53 -1.91
C HIS A 163 0.53 7.77 -0.84
N LEU A 164 0.96 8.28 0.30
CA LEU A 164 0.07 8.92 1.24
C LEU A 164 -0.23 10.33 0.74
N ALA A 165 -1.33 10.94 1.19
CA ALA A 165 -1.64 12.30 0.80
C ALA A 165 -0.51 13.24 1.20
N GLY A 166 -0.15 14.13 0.31
CA GLY A 166 0.90 15.09 0.57
C GLY A 166 0.54 15.99 1.75
N PHE A 167 1.26 15.84 2.82
CA PHE A 167 1.19 16.74 3.96
C PHE A 167 2.13 17.90 3.66
N LYS A 168 1.56 18.99 3.18
CA LYS A 168 2.31 20.22 2.94
C LYS A 168 2.37 21.07 4.20
#